data_ee23c386025262ba0a687e2810702ba7
#
_entry.id   ee23c386025262ba0a687e2810702ba7
#
_cell.length_a   1.000
_cell.length_b   1.000
_cell.length_c   1.000
_cell.angle_alpha   90.00
_cell.angle_beta   90.00
_cell.angle_gamma   90.00
#
_symmetry.space_group_name_H-M   'P 1'
#
loop_
_entity.id
_entity.type
_entity.pdbx_description
1 polymer ?
#
loop_
_entity_poly.entity_id
_entity_poly.type
_entity_poly.pdbx_seq_one_letter_code
_entity_poly.pdbx_strand_id
1 'polypeptide(L)'
;MQFVSAPEPRIRIEADYQLKNTGNQPLSELELRLPGRRRFRYEEPRATWDATALTLETSSENPRNAQIPFPEAWAMSARHTLHLAVEYLPPTADETTLSFSNDAFFLPAQGWNPELLPARGLFAKGGVPPKKWELSVSVPQEFLVHTSGEQKKTSRSAGQLMVRSSQRVHDPYPFVIAGRYTAVQMGGGKEKIYLWTRKPQEAAGMRQVSDALGRTTLLYDSMFGTRKNKFSATWIVECPVVTGCFTNFNPATAKLLGANEKESPTAEMVSLDTMMVDLSGGAPKLAAAAAPSLAASWLGYAQNPGFYEQEPPLSVFPAFAASLGREAVEGADARAETIRRVLHLIPLSAQSPELEDPTVLRAKSFLFFYALQDRYGQEAFRSAIRHMLSARREHGLELSDLIAAFEQETRQNVAEFVRGWMKRPGIPDDFRTRYDDAAAAGANPSKESRR
;
A
#
# COMPACT_ATOMS: atom_id res chain seq x y z
N MET A 1 2.59 -9.79 -22.11
CA MET A 1 1.41 -10.33 -21.38
C MET A 1 0.16 -10.19 -22.25
N GLN A 2 -0.68 -11.20 -22.31
CA GLN A 2 -1.92 -11.21 -23.08
C GLN A 2 -3.07 -11.77 -22.22
N PHE A 3 -4.19 -11.07 -22.20
CA PHE A 3 -5.45 -11.57 -21.65
C PHE A 3 -6.29 -12.20 -22.75
N VAL A 4 -6.73 -13.43 -22.53
CA VAL A 4 -7.62 -14.20 -23.43
C VAL A 4 -8.93 -14.43 -22.69
N SER A 5 -10.05 -13.97 -23.25
CA SER A 5 -11.36 -13.99 -22.58
C SER A 5 -12.19 -15.24 -22.83
N ALA A 6 -11.89 -16.03 -23.87
CA ALA A 6 -12.71 -17.20 -24.28
C ALA A 6 -11.85 -18.38 -24.71
N PRO A 7 -12.28 -19.64 -24.51
CA PRO A 7 -13.51 -20.04 -23.82
C PRO A 7 -13.49 -19.86 -22.31
N GLU A 8 -12.31 -19.89 -21.68
CA GLU A 8 -12.07 -19.55 -20.29
C GLU A 8 -11.08 -18.39 -20.21
N PRO A 9 -11.26 -17.44 -19.27
CA PRO A 9 -10.35 -16.32 -19.15
C PRO A 9 -8.96 -16.82 -18.72
N ARG A 10 -7.90 -16.35 -19.41
CA ARG A 10 -6.52 -16.72 -19.14
C ARG A 10 -5.62 -15.51 -19.27
N ILE A 11 -4.53 -15.48 -18.48
CA ILE A 11 -3.50 -14.48 -18.61
C ILE A 11 -2.20 -15.18 -19.00
N ARG A 12 -1.75 -14.97 -20.23
CA ARG A 12 -0.45 -15.45 -20.72
C ARG A 12 0.61 -14.41 -20.44
N ILE A 13 1.66 -14.81 -19.76
CA ILE A 13 2.80 -13.98 -19.45
C ILE A 13 4.02 -14.60 -20.11
N GLU A 14 4.71 -13.79 -20.90
CA GLU A 14 6.04 -14.08 -21.43
C GLU A 14 6.98 -13.00 -20.94
N ALA A 15 8.11 -13.37 -20.40
CA ALA A 15 9.08 -12.46 -19.81
C ALA A 15 10.50 -12.83 -20.23
N ASP A 16 11.24 -11.86 -20.80
CA ASP A 16 12.64 -11.98 -21.14
C ASP A 16 13.48 -11.26 -20.09
N TYR A 17 14.29 -12.00 -19.36
CA TYR A 17 15.23 -11.48 -18.37
C TYR A 17 16.61 -11.38 -18.99
N GLN A 18 17.09 -10.16 -19.24
CA GLN A 18 18.45 -9.89 -19.65
C GLN A 18 19.35 -9.90 -18.41
N LEU A 19 20.11 -10.94 -18.23
CA LEU A 19 20.88 -11.21 -17.03
C LEU A 19 22.38 -11.01 -17.25
N LYS A 20 23.09 -10.57 -16.23
CA LYS A 20 24.55 -10.48 -16.19
C LYS A 20 25.05 -11.06 -14.87
N ASN A 21 25.96 -12.02 -14.93
CA ASN A 21 26.66 -12.48 -13.73
C ASN A 21 27.62 -11.38 -13.26
N THR A 22 27.28 -10.69 -12.17
CA THR A 22 28.13 -9.66 -11.55
C THR A 22 28.93 -10.20 -10.37
N GLY A 23 28.80 -11.48 -10.06
CA GLY A 23 29.57 -12.16 -9.03
C GLY A 23 31.02 -12.40 -9.43
N ASN A 24 31.79 -12.88 -8.47
CA ASN A 24 33.21 -13.21 -8.63
C ASN A 24 33.46 -14.71 -8.91
N GLN A 25 32.40 -15.47 -9.16
CA GLN A 25 32.45 -16.90 -9.46
C GLN A 25 31.47 -17.27 -10.58
N PRO A 26 31.72 -18.31 -11.36
CA PRO A 26 30.74 -18.90 -12.26
C PRO A 26 29.55 -19.44 -11.46
N LEU A 27 28.35 -19.42 -12.06
CA LEU A 27 27.13 -19.98 -11.48
C LEU A 27 26.71 -21.24 -12.22
N SER A 28 26.36 -22.29 -11.50
CA SER A 28 25.86 -23.55 -12.08
C SER A 28 24.32 -23.58 -12.18
N GLU A 29 23.66 -22.73 -11.41
CA GLU A 29 22.20 -22.71 -11.32
C GLU A 29 21.70 -21.29 -11.00
N LEU A 30 20.41 -21.06 -11.26
CA LEU A 30 19.67 -19.87 -10.86
C LEU A 30 18.48 -20.31 -10.03
N GLU A 31 18.18 -19.56 -8.99
CA GLU A 31 16.99 -19.78 -8.17
C GLU A 31 15.92 -18.74 -8.50
N LEU A 32 14.69 -19.21 -8.73
CA LEU A 32 13.51 -18.40 -8.96
C LEU A 32 12.50 -18.60 -7.84
N ARG A 33 11.84 -17.52 -7.46
CA ARG A 33 10.60 -17.59 -6.68
C ARG A 33 9.44 -17.57 -7.65
N LEU A 34 8.70 -18.66 -7.70
CA LEU A 34 7.47 -18.76 -8.48
C LEU A 34 6.31 -18.06 -7.75
N PRO A 35 5.29 -17.61 -8.50
CA PRO A 35 4.05 -17.12 -7.91
C PRO A 35 3.46 -18.14 -6.93
N GLY A 36 2.92 -17.67 -5.81
CA GLY A 36 2.36 -18.56 -4.81
C GLY A 36 1.09 -19.26 -5.31
N ARG A 37 1.07 -20.59 -5.37
CA ARG A 37 -0.09 -21.39 -5.84
C ARG A 37 -1.37 -21.14 -5.05
N ARG A 38 -1.27 -20.69 -3.81
CA ARG A 38 -2.44 -20.24 -3.03
C ARG A 38 -3.08 -18.95 -3.55
N ARG A 39 -2.31 -18.15 -4.33
CA ARG A 39 -2.78 -16.88 -4.90
C ARG A 39 -3.06 -16.97 -6.39
N PHE A 40 -2.32 -17.87 -7.07
CA PHE A 40 -2.33 -17.96 -8.53
C PHE A 40 -2.42 -19.41 -8.95
N ARG A 41 -3.51 -19.79 -9.59
CA ARG A 41 -3.58 -21.04 -10.32
C ARG A 41 -2.89 -20.84 -11.65
N TYR A 42 -1.89 -21.64 -11.98
CA TYR A 42 -1.15 -21.53 -13.23
C TYR A 42 -0.69 -22.90 -13.71
N GLU A 43 -0.51 -23.01 -15.03
CA GLU A 43 0.14 -24.14 -15.64
C GLU A 43 1.65 -24.12 -15.31
N GLU A 44 2.29 -25.29 -15.46
CA GLU A 44 3.73 -25.39 -15.16
C GLU A 44 4.53 -24.41 -16.02
N PRO A 45 5.35 -23.54 -15.41
CA PRO A 45 6.12 -22.55 -16.15
C PRO A 45 7.10 -23.20 -17.11
N ARG A 46 7.27 -22.64 -18.28
CA ARG A 46 8.29 -23.06 -19.26
C ARG A 46 9.44 -22.06 -19.25
N ALA A 47 10.67 -22.58 -19.30
CA ALA A 47 11.87 -21.77 -19.32
C ALA A 47 12.77 -22.12 -20.50
N THR A 48 13.45 -21.11 -21.07
CA THR A 48 14.56 -21.32 -22.00
C THR A 48 15.72 -20.39 -21.64
N TRP A 49 16.94 -20.86 -21.86
CA TRP A 49 18.21 -20.14 -21.68
C TRP A 49 18.90 -19.99 -23.01
N ASP A 50 19.00 -18.77 -23.51
CA ASP A 50 19.50 -18.49 -24.87
C ASP A 50 18.87 -19.43 -25.91
N ALA A 51 17.54 -19.61 -25.86
CA ALA A 51 16.73 -20.49 -26.70
C ALA A 51 16.85 -22.01 -26.39
N THR A 52 17.71 -22.47 -25.48
CA THR A 52 17.76 -23.86 -25.03
C THR A 52 16.71 -24.12 -23.95
N ALA A 53 15.84 -25.11 -24.14
CA ALA A 53 14.84 -25.48 -23.15
C ALA A 53 15.48 -25.92 -21.82
N LEU A 54 14.95 -25.44 -20.72
CA LEU A 54 15.39 -25.78 -19.38
C LEU A 54 14.29 -26.47 -18.59
N THR A 55 14.67 -27.37 -17.72
CA THR A 55 13.76 -27.97 -16.73
C THR A 55 13.78 -27.13 -15.46
N LEU A 56 12.59 -26.83 -14.94
CA LEU A 56 12.41 -26.16 -13.66
C LEU A 56 12.29 -27.24 -12.56
N GLU A 57 13.22 -27.25 -11.64
CA GLU A 57 13.20 -28.18 -10.50
C GLU A 57 12.63 -27.48 -9.28
N THR A 58 11.39 -27.81 -8.89
CA THR A 58 10.78 -27.22 -7.71
C THR A 58 11.36 -27.83 -6.43
N SER A 59 11.69 -26.98 -5.46
CA SER A 59 12.19 -27.42 -4.16
C SER A 59 11.11 -28.19 -3.40
N SER A 60 11.46 -29.34 -2.84
CA SER A 60 10.58 -30.10 -1.94
C SER A 60 10.33 -29.38 -0.62
N GLU A 61 11.26 -28.56 -0.15
CA GLU A 61 11.13 -27.79 1.09
C GLU A 61 10.26 -26.54 0.89
N ASN A 62 10.38 -25.91 -0.28
CA ASN A 62 9.59 -24.73 -0.62
C ASN A 62 9.12 -24.78 -2.08
N PRO A 63 7.89 -25.25 -2.35
CA PRO A 63 7.37 -25.39 -3.70
C PRO A 63 7.21 -24.07 -4.46
N ARG A 64 7.46 -22.93 -3.82
CA ARG A 64 7.54 -21.61 -4.47
C ARG A 64 8.93 -21.34 -5.06
N ASN A 65 9.95 -22.08 -4.65
CA ASN A 65 11.29 -21.89 -5.17
C ASN A 65 11.55 -22.95 -6.23
N ALA A 66 12.00 -22.52 -7.39
CA ALA A 66 12.43 -23.39 -8.48
C ALA A 66 13.91 -23.14 -8.78
N GLN A 67 14.65 -24.20 -8.97
CA GLN A 67 16.04 -24.19 -9.43
C GLN A 67 16.07 -24.39 -10.94
N ILE A 68 16.94 -23.65 -11.60
CA ILE A 68 17.22 -23.77 -13.03
C ILE A 68 18.69 -24.15 -13.15
N PRO A 69 19.02 -25.44 -13.32
CA PRO A 69 20.39 -25.84 -13.61
C PRO A 69 20.78 -25.37 -15.01
N PHE A 70 21.97 -24.81 -15.16
CA PHE A 70 22.47 -24.37 -16.44
C PHE A 70 23.15 -25.56 -17.19
N PRO A 71 22.97 -25.63 -18.52
CA PRO A 71 23.69 -26.62 -19.33
C PRO A 71 25.22 -26.50 -19.22
N GLU A 72 25.69 -25.28 -19.08
CA GLU A 72 27.08 -24.91 -18.85
C GLU A 72 27.17 -23.85 -17.77
N ALA A 73 28.28 -23.84 -17.01
CA ALA A 73 28.48 -22.86 -15.96
C ALA A 73 28.44 -21.42 -16.50
N TRP A 74 27.60 -20.58 -15.94
CA TRP A 74 27.46 -19.18 -16.31
C TRP A 74 28.70 -18.39 -15.85
N ALA A 75 29.55 -18.07 -16.81
CA ALA A 75 30.83 -17.40 -16.56
C ALA A 75 30.63 -15.98 -15.98
N MET A 76 31.65 -15.52 -15.23
CA MET A 76 31.70 -14.15 -14.72
C MET A 76 31.58 -13.14 -15.85
N SER A 77 30.83 -12.07 -15.61
CA SER A 77 30.56 -10.96 -16.56
C SER A 77 29.81 -11.36 -17.84
N ALA A 78 29.55 -12.66 -18.07
CA ALA A 78 28.76 -13.11 -19.21
C ALA A 78 27.30 -12.63 -19.10
N ARG A 79 26.67 -12.46 -20.26
CA ARG A 79 25.27 -12.06 -20.40
C ARG A 79 24.50 -13.16 -21.08
N HIS A 80 23.30 -13.40 -20.57
CA HIS A 80 22.38 -14.40 -21.11
C HIS A 80 20.95 -13.89 -21.05
N THR A 81 20.07 -14.53 -21.81
CA THR A 81 18.64 -14.28 -21.80
C THR A 81 17.91 -15.49 -21.23
N LEU A 82 17.21 -15.30 -20.10
CA LEU A 82 16.25 -16.26 -19.59
C LEU A 82 14.87 -15.85 -20.08
N HIS A 83 14.22 -16.70 -20.87
CA HIS A 83 12.83 -16.55 -21.25
C HIS A 83 11.97 -17.43 -20.36
N LEU A 84 10.90 -16.85 -19.79
CA LEU A 84 9.90 -17.55 -18.97
C LEU A 84 8.50 -17.33 -19.54
N ALA A 85 7.73 -18.41 -19.66
CA ALA A 85 6.33 -18.36 -20.05
C ALA A 85 5.48 -19.01 -18.96
N VAL A 86 4.43 -18.29 -18.51
CA VAL A 86 3.48 -18.74 -17.49
C VAL A 86 2.07 -18.44 -17.98
N GLU A 87 1.15 -19.39 -17.80
CA GLU A 87 -0.27 -19.19 -18.10
C GLU A 87 -1.09 -19.29 -16.81
N TYR A 88 -1.72 -18.16 -16.41
CA TYR A 88 -2.62 -18.10 -15.26
C TYR A 88 -4.02 -18.49 -15.67
N LEU A 89 -4.62 -19.32 -14.84
CA LEU A 89 -5.98 -19.80 -14.95
C LEU A 89 -6.89 -19.06 -13.94
N PRO A 90 -8.19 -18.94 -14.19
CA PRO A 90 -9.10 -18.39 -13.22
C PRO A 90 -9.08 -19.19 -11.93
N PRO A 91 -9.26 -18.55 -10.75
CA PRO A 91 -9.36 -19.25 -9.49
C PRO A 91 -10.59 -20.17 -9.49
N THR A 92 -10.48 -21.31 -8.83
CA THR A 92 -11.64 -22.12 -8.50
C THR A 92 -12.48 -21.47 -7.41
N ALA A 93 -13.73 -21.91 -7.22
CA ALA A 93 -14.66 -21.33 -6.24
C ALA A 93 -14.08 -21.31 -4.80
N ASP A 94 -13.19 -22.24 -4.49
CA ASP A 94 -12.54 -22.37 -3.16
C ASP A 94 -11.22 -21.55 -3.05
N GLU A 95 -10.74 -20.97 -4.14
CA GLU A 95 -9.51 -20.20 -4.19
C GLU A 95 -9.81 -18.70 -4.11
N THR A 96 -9.56 -18.08 -2.96
CA THR A 96 -10.03 -16.73 -2.62
C THR A 96 -9.06 -15.59 -2.96
N THR A 97 -8.04 -15.79 -3.80
CA THR A 97 -6.88 -14.92 -3.75
C THR A 97 -6.46 -14.20 -5.03
N LEU A 98 -7.08 -14.46 -6.17
CA LEU A 98 -6.84 -13.70 -7.39
C LEU A 98 -7.99 -12.76 -7.68
N SER A 99 -7.67 -11.48 -7.81
CA SER A 99 -8.60 -10.51 -8.34
C SER A 99 -8.68 -10.64 -9.87
N PHE A 100 -9.34 -11.69 -10.33
CA PHE A 100 -9.44 -12.09 -11.72
C PHE A 100 -10.84 -12.58 -12.04
N SER A 101 -11.49 -11.98 -13.02
CA SER A 101 -12.81 -12.34 -13.54
C SER A 101 -12.81 -12.30 -15.07
N ASN A 102 -13.92 -12.67 -15.71
CA ASN A 102 -14.05 -12.66 -17.17
C ASN A 102 -13.92 -11.25 -17.78
N ASP A 103 -14.15 -10.22 -17.00
CA ASP A 103 -14.26 -8.83 -17.45
C ASP A 103 -13.27 -7.88 -16.78
N ALA A 104 -12.47 -8.36 -15.82
CA ALA A 104 -11.42 -7.56 -15.18
C ALA A 104 -10.40 -8.41 -14.44
N PHE A 105 -9.18 -7.91 -14.30
CA PHE A 105 -8.14 -8.51 -13.46
C PHE A 105 -7.21 -7.47 -12.84
N PHE A 106 -6.59 -7.88 -11.73
CA PHE A 106 -5.54 -7.13 -11.05
C PHE A 106 -4.35 -8.03 -10.76
N LEU A 107 -3.18 -7.63 -11.22
CA LEU A 107 -1.89 -8.21 -10.89
C LEU A 107 -1.12 -7.21 -10.03
N PRO A 108 -0.87 -7.47 -8.75
CA PRO A 108 -0.19 -6.55 -7.84
C PRO A 108 1.28 -6.35 -8.23
N ALA A 109 1.95 -5.36 -7.66
CA ALA A 109 3.34 -5.05 -8.00
C ALA A 109 4.33 -6.19 -7.72
N GLN A 110 3.98 -7.17 -6.89
CA GLN A 110 4.84 -8.29 -6.54
C GLN A 110 4.08 -9.62 -6.52
N GLY A 111 4.79 -10.70 -6.76
CA GLY A 111 4.34 -12.07 -6.55
C GLY A 111 3.52 -12.69 -7.67
N TRP A 112 3.28 -11.99 -8.79
CA TRP A 112 2.65 -12.56 -9.98
C TRP A 112 3.63 -12.96 -11.08
N ASN A 113 4.76 -12.31 -11.18
CA ASN A 113 5.85 -12.70 -12.06
C ASN A 113 6.88 -13.53 -11.29
N PRO A 114 7.55 -14.50 -11.94
CA PRO A 114 8.70 -15.15 -11.33
C PRO A 114 9.79 -14.14 -10.95
N GLU A 115 10.30 -14.24 -9.73
CA GLU A 115 11.31 -13.34 -9.20
C GLU A 115 12.65 -14.07 -9.10
N LEU A 116 13.71 -13.42 -9.57
CA LEU A 116 15.08 -13.91 -9.37
C LEU A 116 15.43 -13.81 -7.89
N LEU A 117 15.90 -14.90 -7.31
CA LEU A 117 16.45 -14.90 -5.96
C LEU A 117 17.95 -14.60 -5.99
N PRO A 118 18.50 -13.95 -4.96
CA PRO A 118 19.93 -13.75 -4.84
C PRO A 118 20.63 -15.11 -4.67
N ALA A 119 21.84 -15.22 -5.17
CA ALA A 119 22.65 -16.42 -5.00
C ALA A 119 22.74 -16.81 -3.51
N ARG A 120 22.75 -18.13 -3.23
CA ARG A 120 22.76 -18.68 -1.86
C ARG A 120 23.85 -18.01 -1.01
N GLY A 121 23.47 -17.56 0.19
CA GLY A 121 24.36 -16.88 1.15
C GLY A 121 24.16 -15.38 1.30
N LEU A 122 23.37 -14.72 0.46
CA LEU A 122 22.95 -13.36 0.68
C LEU A 122 21.58 -13.36 1.38
N PHE A 123 21.53 -12.80 2.59
CA PHE A 123 20.33 -12.72 3.44
C PHE A 123 19.23 -11.76 2.89
N ALA A 124 18.99 -11.73 1.60
CA ALA A 124 17.92 -10.95 1.04
C ALA A 124 16.58 -11.66 1.19
N LYS A 125 15.68 -11.12 2.02
CA LYS A 125 14.31 -11.63 2.22
C LYS A 125 13.41 -11.49 0.98
N GLY A 126 13.86 -10.85 -0.10
CA GLY A 126 13.10 -10.57 -1.32
C GLY A 126 13.83 -10.95 -2.60
N GLY A 127 13.10 -10.99 -3.70
CA GLY A 127 13.68 -11.16 -5.04
C GLY A 127 14.57 -9.97 -5.42
N VAL A 128 15.49 -10.18 -6.35
CA VAL A 128 16.34 -9.12 -6.91
C VAL A 128 15.46 -8.23 -7.80
N PRO A 129 15.27 -6.95 -7.48
CA PRO A 129 14.48 -6.07 -8.33
C PRO A 129 15.16 -5.86 -9.68
N PRO A 130 14.40 -5.81 -10.78
CA PRO A 130 14.96 -5.49 -12.08
C PRO A 130 15.51 -4.05 -12.08
N LYS A 131 16.69 -3.85 -12.68
CA LYS A 131 17.22 -2.49 -12.89
C LYS A 131 16.37 -1.68 -13.85
N LYS A 132 15.78 -2.35 -14.81
CA LYS A 132 14.87 -1.77 -15.81
C LYS A 132 13.87 -2.82 -16.25
N TRP A 133 12.62 -2.41 -16.44
CA TRP A 133 11.60 -3.26 -17.04
C TRP A 133 10.79 -2.51 -18.10
N GLU A 134 10.31 -3.25 -19.06
CA GLU A 134 9.32 -2.83 -20.04
C GLU A 134 8.17 -3.81 -20.04
N LEU A 135 6.95 -3.31 -20.10
CA LEU A 135 5.73 -4.13 -20.04
C LEU A 135 4.87 -3.84 -21.27
N SER A 136 4.43 -4.90 -21.92
CA SER A 136 3.41 -4.84 -22.97
C SER A 136 2.19 -5.65 -22.51
N VAL A 137 1.03 -5.01 -22.51
CA VAL A 137 -0.25 -5.61 -22.11
C VAL A 137 -1.19 -5.62 -23.30
N SER A 138 -1.67 -6.79 -23.68
CA SER A 138 -2.69 -6.95 -24.73
C SER A 138 -3.98 -7.47 -24.13
N VAL A 139 -5.09 -6.74 -24.33
CA VAL A 139 -6.42 -7.05 -23.79
C VAL A 139 -7.49 -6.76 -24.85
N PRO A 140 -8.74 -7.23 -24.68
CA PRO A 140 -9.86 -6.82 -25.52
C PRO A 140 -9.96 -5.29 -25.63
N GLN A 141 -10.34 -4.78 -26.78
CA GLN A 141 -10.31 -3.33 -27.05
C GLN A 141 -11.24 -2.49 -26.19
N GLU A 142 -12.26 -3.12 -25.58
CA GLU A 142 -13.21 -2.50 -24.65
C GLU A 142 -12.68 -2.38 -23.22
N PHE A 143 -11.50 -2.96 -22.92
CA PHE A 143 -10.88 -2.83 -21.62
C PHE A 143 -10.19 -1.49 -21.47
N LEU A 144 -10.23 -0.95 -20.25
CA LEU A 144 -9.29 0.05 -19.78
C LEU A 144 -8.10 -0.67 -19.17
N VAL A 145 -6.91 -0.10 -19.35
CA VAL A 145 -5.66 -0.64 -18.81
C VAL A 145 -4.93 0.45 -18.04
N HIS A 146 -4.57 0.15 -16.80
CA HIS A 146 -3.69 0.96 -15.98
C HIS A 146 -2.52 0.10 -15.49
N THR A 147 -1.31 0.61 -15.66
CA THR A 147 -0.08 -0.09 -15.28
C THR A 147 0.83 0.87 -14.52
N SER A 148 1.71 0.32 -13.69
CA SER A 148 2.86 1.07 -13.20
C SER A 148 3.71 1.60 -14.36
N GLY A 149 4.58 2.56 -14.02
CA GLY A 149 5.51 3.11 -14.97
C GLY A 149 4.94 4.19 -15.87
N GLU A 150 5.73 4.59 -16.86
CA GLU A 150 5.36 5.58 -17.85
C GLU A 150 4.76 4.90 -19.07
N GLN A 151 3.50 5.21 -19.38
CA GLN A 151 2.86 4.70 -20.59
C GLN A 151 3.49 5.31 -21.83
N LYS A 152 4.09 4.47 -22.67
CA LYS A 152 4.83 4.90 -23.87
C LYS A 152 3.98 4.88 -25.14
N LYS A 153 3.15 3.85 -25.30
CA LYS A 153 2.39 3.65 -26.53
C LYS A 153 1.09 2.89 -26.25
N THR A 154 0.04 3.34 -26.92
CA THR A 154 -1.24 2.62 -26.98
C THR A 154 -1.56 2.39 -28.46
N SER A 155 -1.92 1.17 -28.80
CA SER A 155 -2.38 0.81 -30.16
C SER A 155 -3.60 -0.11 -30.10
N ARG A 156 -4.45 0.00 -31.11
CA ARG A 156 -5.63 -0.88 -31.27
C ARG A 156 -5.53 -1.58 -32.61
N SER A 157 -5.68 -2.89 -32.62
CA SER A 157 -5.66 -3.71 -33.83
C SER A 157 -6.39 -5.02 -33.60
N ALA A 158 -7.14 -5.49 -34.58
CA ALA A 158 -7.83 -6.79 -34.55
C ALA A 158 -8.64 -7.06 -33.27
N GLY A 159 -9.37 -6.04 -32.74
CA GLY A 159 -10.18 -6.19 -31.54
C GLY A 159 -9.38 -6.21 -30.24
N GLN A 160 -8.07 -5.94 -30.30
CA GLN A 160 -7.17 -5.88 -29.16
C GLN A 160 -6.69 -4.45 -28.90
N LEU A 161 -6.58 -4.10 -27.62
CA LEU A 161 -5.89 -2.93 -27.12
C LEU A 161 -4.52 -3.37 -26.61
N MET A 162 -3.46 -2.78 -27.13
CA MET A 162 -2.10 -2.99 -26.62
C MET A 162 -1.60 -1.72 -25.96
N VAL A 163 -1.17 -1.86 -24.71
CA VAL A 163 -0.56 -0.78 -23.91
C VAL A 163 0.88 -1.17 -23.60
N ARG A 164 1.82 -0.24 -23.87
CA ARG A 164 3.23 -0.41 -23.51
C ARG A 164 3.63 0.63 -22.47
N SER A 165 4.29 0.16 -21.42
CA SER A 165 4.83 0.99 -20.35
C SER A 165 6.28 0.61 -20.03
N SER A 166 7.01 1.54 -19.44
CA SER A 166 8.37 1.33 -18.97
C SER A 166 8.54 1.85 -17.55
N GLN A 167 9.51 1.31 -16.85
CA GLN A 167 9.80 1.66 -15.47
C GLN A 167 9.98 3.17 -15.27
N ARG A 168 9.32 3.71 -14.24
CA ARG A 168 9.68 4.98 -13.60
C ARG A 168 10.68 4.71 -12.47
N VAL A 169 11.43 5.74 -12.09
CA VAL A 169 12.44 5.67 -11.03
C VAL A 169 11.89 5.08 -9.72
N HIS A 170 10.60 5.26 -9.46
CA HIS A 170 9.96 4.89 -8.19
C HIS A 170 9.09 3.62 -8.26
N ASP A 171 9.00 2.98 -9.40
CA ASP A 171 8.19 1.77 -9.61
C ASP A 171 9.11 0.57 -9.90
N PRO A 172 9.70 -0.05 -8.86
CA PRO A 172 10.66 -1.14 -9.06
C PRO A 172 10.04 -2.38 -9.69
N TYR A 173 8.73 -2.58 -9.52
CA TYR A 173 7.99 -3.72 -10.04
C TYR A 173 6.74 -3.29 -10.80
N PRO A 174 6.40 -3.97 -11.91
CA PRO A 174 5.18 -3.68 -12.63
C PRO A 174 3.94 -4.25 -11.93
N PHE A 175 2.84 -3.47 -11.93
CA PHE A 175 1.50 -3.96 -11.67
C PHE A 175 0.63 -3.77 -12.90
N VAL A 176 -0.49 -4.50 -12.97
CA VAL A 176 -1.46 -4.36 -14.06
C VAL A 176 -2.87 -4.41 -13.50
N ILE A 177 -3.66 -3.42 -13.87
CA ILE A 177 -5.10 -3.38 -13.66
C ILE A 177 -5.73 -3.28 -15.06
N ALA A 178 -6.61 -4.21 -15.40
CA ALA A 178 -7.30 -4.15 -16.68
C ALA A 178 -8.73 -4.70 -16.57
N GLY A 179 -9.65 -4.12 -17.32
CA GLY A 179 -11.02 -4.59 -17.32
C GLY A 179 -12.01 -3.64 -17.99
N ARG A 180 -13.28 -4.05 -17.97
CA ARG A 180 -14.41 -3.24 -18.40
C ARG A 180 -14.80 -2.28 -17.29
N TYR A 181 -14.11 -1.16 -17.23
CA TYR A 181 -14.33 -0.10 -16.26
C TYR A 181 -15.00 1.10 -16.91
N THR A 182 -15.78 1.82 -16.12
CA THR A 182 -16.20 3.20 -16.42
C THR A 182 -15.26 4.15 -15.69
N ALA A 183 -14.58 5.02 -16.41
CA ALA A 183 -13.67 6.00 -15.84
C ALA A 183 -14.37 7.34 -15.65
N VAL A 184 -14.29 7.89 -14.44
CA VAL A 184 -14.80 9.22 -14.12
C VAL A 184 -13.67 10.07 -13.57
N GLN A 185 -13.43 11.23 -14.16
CA GLN A 185 -12.51 12.21 -13.60
C GLN A 185 -13.22 12.98 -12.48
N MET A 186 -12.62 12.95 -11.30
CA MET A 186 -13.10 13.66 -10.12
C MET A 186 -12.18 14.83 -9.78
N GLY A 187 -12.71 15.78 -9.01
CA GLY A 187 -11.94 16.90 -8.48
C GLY A 187 -11.70 18.03 -9.48
N GLY A 188 -11.49 19.24 -8.95
CA GLY A 188 -11.19 20.46 -9.69
C GLY A 188 -9.85 21.09 -9.32
N GLY A 189 -8.97 20.36 -8.64
CA GLY A 189 -7.65 20.82 -8.22
C GLY A 189 -6.57 20.69 -9.29
N LYS A 190 -5.33 20.96 -8.90
CA LYS A 190 -4.15 20.79 -9.77
C LYS A 190 -3.88 19.33 -10.12
N GLU A 191 -4.32 18.39 -9.29
CA GLU A 191 -4.19 16.94 -9.50
C GLU A 191 -5.49 16.37 -10.07
N LYS A 192 -5.37 15.54 -11.09
CA LYS A 192 -6.49 14.78 -11.64
C LYS A 192 -6.68 13.52 -10.79
N ILE A 193 -7.91 13.30 -10.34
CA ILE A 193 -8.29 12.05 -9.67
C ILE A 193 -9.20 11.29 -10.61
N TYR A 194 -8.85 10.05 -10.94
CA TYR A 194 -9.67 9.16 -11.74
C TYR A 194 -10.25 8.08 -10.85
N LEU A 195 -11.58 7.93 -10.88
CA LEU A 195 -12.25 6.76 -10.30
C LEU A 195 -12.67 5.83 -11.43
N TRP A 196 -12.23 4.59 -11.32
CA TRP A 196 -12.65 3.50 -12.21
C TRP A 196 -13.60 2.58 -11.48
N THR A 197 -14.81 2.42 -12.00
CA THR A 197 -15.86 1.57 -11.43
C THR A 197 -16.32 0.51 -12.43
N ARG A 198 -16.68 -0.65 -11.93
CA ARG A 198 -17.21 -1.74 -12.77
C ARG A 198 -18.66 -1.53 -13.16
N LYS A 199 -19.39 -0.75 -12.35
CA LYS A 199 -20.77 -0.36 -12.61
C LYS A 199 -20.88 1.16 -12.58
N PRO A 200 -21.75 1.77 -13.41
CA PRO A 200 -22.05 3.19 -13.30
C PRO A 200 -22.48 3.54 -11.87
N GLN A 201 -21.91 4.61 -11.34
CA GLN A 201 -22.23 5.12 -10.01
C GLN A 201 -23.17 6.33 -10.10
N GLU A 202 -23.98 6.52 -9.09
CA GLU A 202 -24.87 7.68 -9.03
C GLU A 202 -24.07 9.00 -8.91
N ALA A 203 -24.47 10.01 -9.69
CA ALA A 203 -23.76 11.28 -9.75
C ALA A 203 -23.68 12.01 -8.40
N ALA A 204 -24.70 11.84 -7.53
CA ALA A 204 -24.72 12.43 -6.20
C ALA A 204 -23.64 11.79 -5.28
N GLY A 205 -23.57 10.47 -5.25
CA GLY A 205 -22.53 9.74 -4.49
C GLY A 205 -21.13 10.07 -4.98
N MET A 206 -20.96 10.21 -6.30
CA MET A 206 -19.68 10.59 -6.91
C MET A 206 -19.23 12.00 -6.49
N ARG A 207 -20.14 12.96 -6.40
CA ARG A 207 -19.82 14.30 -5.89
C ARG A 207 -19.37 14.26 -4.43
N GLN A 208 -20.09 13.53 -3.58
CA GLN A 208 -19.71 13.36 -2.17
C GLN A 208 -18.30 12.79 -2.01
N VAL A 209 -17.96 11.76 -2.79
CA VAL A 209 -16.60 11.18 -2.81
C VAL A 209 -15.58 12.21 -3.26
N SER A 210 -15.84 12.92 -4.34
CA SER A 210 -14.95 13.97 -4.86
C SER A 210 -14.69 15.06 -3.84
N ASP A 211 -15.72 15.53 -3.16
CA ASP A 211 -15.61 16.59 -2.13
C ASP A 211 -14.83 16.09 -0.90
N ALA A 212 -15.09 14.86 -0.47
CA ALA A 212 -14.38 14.25 0.66
C ALA A 212 -12.89 14.03 0.36
N LEU A 213 -12.55 13.48 -0.82
CA LEU A 213 -11.18 13.31 -1.27
C LEU A 213 -10.48 14.66 -1.45
N GLY A 214 -11.19 15.67 -1.97
CA GLY A 214 -10.67 17.03 -2.09
C GLY A 214 -10.30 17.62 -0.72
N ARG A 215 -11.16 17.49 0.28
CA ARG A 215 -10.87 17.94 1.67
C ARG A 215 -9.66 17.21 2.27
N THR A 216 -9.60 15.90 2.11
CA THR A 216 -8.47 15.09 2.59
C THR A 216 -7.16 15.51 1.92
N THR A 217 -7.18 15.73 0.60
CA THR A 217 -6.01 16.19 -0.16
C THR A 217 -5.52 17.57 0.33
N LEU A 218 -6.45 18.54 0.50
CA LEU A 218 -6.12 19.85 1.03
C LEU A 218 -5.54 19.79 2.45
N LEU A 219 -6.09 18.92 3.30
CA LEU A 219 -5.54 18.70 4.63
C LEU A 219 -4.10 18.17 4.54
N TYR A 220 -3.84 17.15 3.71
CA TYR A 220 -2.50 16.56 3.60
C TYR A 220 -1.50 17.51 2.98
N ASP A 221 -1.86 18.32 1.98
CA ASP A 221 -1.02 19.40 1.49
C ASP A 221 -0.70 20.42 2.59
N SER A 222 -1.70 20.74 3.41
CA SER A 222 -1.54 21.62 4.56
C SER A 222 -0.65 21.01 5.65
N MET A 223 -0.76 19.71 5.94
CA MET A 223 -0.05 19.03 7.03
C MET A 223 1.37 18.58 6.63
N PHE A 224 1.52 18.04 5.43
CA PHE A 224 2.74 17.35 5.00
C PHE A 224 3.52 18.12 3.94
N GLY A 225 2.95 19.24 3.47
CA GLY A 225 3.48 20.00 2.33
C GLY A 225 3.07 19.39 1.00
N THR A 226 3.42 20.08 -0.08
CA THR A 226 3.10 19.63 -1.45
C THR A 226 3.79 18.29 -1.72
N ARG A 227 3.03 17.36 -2.28
CA ARG A 227 3.53 16.04 -2.68
C ARG A 227 4.77 16.20 -3.56
N LYS A 228 5.92 15.65 -3.13
CA LYS A 228 7.20 15.78 -3.86
C LYS A 228 7.16 15.10 -5.23
N ASN A 229 6.45 13.99 -5.33
CA ASN A 229 6.24 13.28 -6.57
C ASN A 229 4.97 13.80 -7.23
N LYS A 230 5.12 14.72 -8.16
CA LYS A 230 3.99 15.23 -8.95
C LYS A 230 3.57 14.16 -9.95
N PHE A 231 2.63 13.32 -9.54
CA PHE A 231 1.95 12.45 -10.47
C PHE A 231 1.00 13.28 -11.34
N SER A 232 0.82 12.87 -12.59
CA SER A 232 -0.15 13.52 -13.49
C SER A 232 -1.59 13.26 -13.05
N ALA A 233 -1.81 12.20 -12.28
CA ALA A 233 -3.12 11.80 -11.77
C ALA A 233 -2.99 10.84 -10.58
N THR A 234 -4.05 10.75 -9.77
CA THR A 234 -4.28 9.69 -8.79
C THR A 234 -5.38 8.77 -9.30
N TRP A 235 -5.16 7.47 -9.20
CA TRP A 235 -6.07 6.44 -9.69
C TRP A 235 -6.71 5.70 -8.53
N ILE A 236 -8.03 5.72 -8.47
CA ILE A 236 -8.83 4.94 -7.52
C ILE A 236 -9.59 3.92 -8.35
N VAL A 237 -9.32 2.64 -8.17
CA VAL A 237 -9.87 1.59 -9.02
C VAL A 237 -10.64 0.58 -8.20
N GLU A 238 -11.89 0.34 -8.58
CA GLU A 238 -12.73 -0.70 -7.99
C GLU A 238 -12.11 -2.08 -8.24
N CYS A 239 -12.01 -2.86 -7.18
CA CYS A 239 -11.43 -4.19 -7.20
C CYS A 239 -12.22 -5.15 -8.10
N PRO A 240 -11.59 -5.90 -9.01
CA PRO A 240 -12.27 -6.91 -9.81
C PRO A 240 -12.97 -7.99 -8.99
N VAL A 241 -12.27 -8.50 -7.98
CA VAL A 241 -12.79 -9.47 -7.00
C VAL A 241 -12.23 -9.07 -5.63
N VAL A 242 -13.09 -8.65 -4.73
CA VAL A 242 -12.70 -8.04 -3.44
C VAL A 242 -11.72 -8.89 -2.63
N THR A 243 -11.95 -10.19 -2.55
CA THR A 243 -11.10 -11.12 -1.80
C THR A 243 -9.67 -11.23 -2.34
N GLY A 244 -9.44 -10.88 -3.61
CA GLY A 244 -8.12 -10.98 -4.24
C GLY A 244 -7.33 -9.68 -4.31
N CYS A 245 -7.91 -8.55 -3.92
CA CYS A 245 -7.25 -7.24 -4.05
C CYS A 245 -6.45 -6.83 -2.81
N PHE A 246 -6.92 -7.21 -1.64
CA PHE A 246 -6.38 -6.70 -0.38
C PHE A 246 -5.47 -7.75 0.27
N THR A 247 -4.20 -7.72 -0.10
CA THR A 247 -3.24 -8.76 0.30
C THR A 247 -2.28 -8.33 1.41
N ASN A 248 -2.14 -7.03 1.65
CA ASN A 248 -1.22 -6.46 2.63
C ASN A 248 -1.96 -5.88 3.85
N PHE A 249 -3.12 -6.44 4.17
CA PHE A 249 -3.89 -6.03 5.32
C PHE A 249 -3.08 -6.19 6.60
N ASN A 250 -2.92 -5.08 7.33
CA ASN A 250 -2.33 -5.08 8.66
C ASN A 250 -3.46 -4.97 9.69
N PRO A 251 -3.83 -6.08 10.37
CA PRO A 251 -4.95 -6.08 11.31
C PRO A 251 -4.73 -5.11 12.48
N ALA A 252 -3.50 -4.88 12.90
CA ALA A 252 -3.20 -3.93 13.96
C ALA A 252 -3.46 -2.47 13.54
N THR A 253 -3.13 -2.10 12.29
CA THR A 253 -3.47 -0.79 11.74
C THR A 253 -4.98 -0.62 11.57
N ALA A 254 -5.67 -1.64 11.08
CA ALA A 254 -7.12 -1.64 10.94
C ALA A 254 -7.83 -1.40 12.28
N LYS A 255 -7.37 -2.07 13.34
CA LYS A 255 -7.88 -1.90 14.71
C LYS A 255 -7.71 -0.46 15.21
N LEU A 256 -6.57 0.18 14.96
CA LEU A 256 -6.35 1.59 15.28
C LEU A 256 -7.33 2.52 14.53
N LEU A 257 -7.69 2.17 13.30
CA LEU A 257 -8.64 2.94 12.47
C LEU A 257 -10.11 2.55 12.71
N GLY A 258 -10.38 1.60 13.60
CA GLY A 258 -11.73 1.18 13.98
C GLY A 258 -12.39 0.19 13.04
N ALA A 259 -11.64 -0.44 12.17
CA ALA A 259 -12.14 -1.59 11.44
C ALA A 259 -12.25 -2.80 12.37
N ASN A 260 -13.36 -3.52 12.29
CA ASN A 260 -13.51 -4.79 12.98
C ASN A 260 -12.56 -5.82 12.35
N GLU A 261 -12.02 -6.73 13.14
CA GLU A 261 -11.16 -7.83 12.67
C GLU A 261 -11.84 -8.71 11.60
N LYS A 262 -13.18 -8.66 11.52
CA LYS A 262 -14.01 -9.36 10.54
C LYS A 262 -14.30 -8.55 9.28
N GLU A 263 -14.02 -7.24 9.28
CA GLU A 263 -14.22 -6.40 8.11
C GLU A 263 -12.98 -6.50 7.22
N SER A 264 -13.16 -6.95 6.00
CA SER A 264 -12.12 -6.92 4.98
C SER A 264 -11.68 -5.47 4.74
N PRO A 265 -10.39 -5.23 4.45
CA PRO A 265 -9.93 -3.91 4.06
C PRO A 265 -10.71 -3.45 2.83
N THR A 266 -11.06 -2.17 2.82
CA THR A 266 -11.87 -1.57 1.77
C THR A 266 -11.05 -0.73 0.79
N ALA A 267 -9.76 -0.54 1.09
CA ALA A 267 -8.80 0.10 0.19
C ALA A 267 -7.37 -0.36 0.48
N GLU A 268 -6.56 -0.48 -0.57
CA GLU A 268 -5.13 -0.78 -0.50
C GLU A 268 -4.36 0.01 -1.54
N MET A 269 -3.21 0.55 -1.16
CA MET A 269 -2.31 1.24 -2.05
C MET A 269 -1.52 0.22 -2.90
N VAL A 270 -1.59 0.37 -4.21
CA VAL A 270 -0.86 -0.44 -5.20
C VAL A 270 0.46 0.24 -5.57
N SER A 271 0.40 1.55 -5.73
CA SER A 271 1.55 2.43 -5.96
C SER A 271 1.27 3.81 -5.36
N LEU A 272 2.24 4.73 -5.45
CA LEU A 272 2.07 6.08 -4.90
C LEU A 272 0.92 6.88 -5.53
N ASP A 273 0.49 6.51 -6.74
CA ASP A 273 -0.57 7.18 -7.47
C ASP A 273 -1.81 6.29 -7.70
N THR A 274 -1.81 5.06 -7.18
CA THR A 274 -2.86 4.08 -7.48
C THR A 274 -3.29 3.33 -6.25
N MET A 275 -4.58 3.26 -6.01
CA MET A 275 -5.20 2.44 -4.97
C MET A 275 -6.34 1.59 -5.52
N MET A 276 -6.46 0.37 -4.99
CA MET A 276 -7.62 -0.48 -5.19
C MET A 276 -8.62 -0.24 -4.06
N VAL A 277 -9.92 -0.27 -4.40
CA VAL A 277 -10.99 -0.01 -3.43
C VAL A 277 -12.13 -1.01 -3.57
N ASP A 278 -12.78 -1.30 -2.45
CA ASP A 278 -14.07 -1.99 -2.43
C ASP A 278 -15.21 -0.96 -2.38
N LEU A 279 -16.04 -0.93 -3.40
CA LEU A 279 -17.21 -0.06 -3.47
C LEU A 279 -18.51 -0.72 -2.99
N SER A 280 -18.47 -1.95 -2.49
CA SER A 280 -19.68 -2.65 -2.01
C SER A 280 -20.35 -1.93 -0.84
N GLY A 281 -19.59 -1.17 -0.04
CA GLY A 281 -20.09 -0.34 1.06
C GLY A 281 -20.63 1.02 0.65
N GLY A 282 -20.63 1.34 -0.63
CA GLY A 282 -21.11 2.62 -1.18
C GLY A 282 -20.10 3.79 -1.07
N ALA A 283 -20.41 4.85 -1.79
CA ALA A 283 -19.55 6.02 -1.94
C ALA A 283 -19.13 6.73 -0.63
N PRO A 284 -19.97 6.89 0.40
CA PRO A 284 -19.57 7.59 1.64
C PRO A 284 -18.43 6.90 2.38
N LYS A 285 -18.37 5.56 2.36
CA LYS A 285 -17.30 4.80 3.02
C LYS A 285 -15.97 4.87 2.26
N LEU A 286 -16.01 5.13 0.95
CA LEU A 286 -14.82 5.17 0.10
C LEU A 286 -13.82 6.23 0.54
N ALA A 287 -14.26 7.42 0.89
CA ALA A 287 -13.35 8.51 1.27
C ALA A 287 -12.58 8.19 2.57
N ALA A 288 -13.27 7.64 3.57
CA ALA A 288 -12.63 7.18 4.80
C ALA A 288 -11.68 6.01 4.55
N ALA A 289 -12.08 5.07 3.70
CA ALA A 289 -11.26 3.92 3.32
C ALA A 289 -10.01 4.33 2.51
N ALA A 290 -10.12 5.32 1.64
CA ALA A 290 -9.00 5.81 0.82
C ALA A 290 -7.99 6.67 1.61
N ALA A 291 -8.38 7.26 2.74
CA ALA A 291 -7.53 8.15 3.53
C ALA A 291 -6.18 7.54 3.94
N PRO A 292 -6.07 6.27 4.39
CA PRO A 292 -4.78 5.64 4.68
C PRO A 292 -3.86 5.58 3.46
N SER A 293 -4.39 5.17 2.32
CA SER A 293 -3.63 5.04 1.07
C SER A 293 -3.20 6.41 0.54
N LEU A 294 -4.06 7.43 0.65
CA LEU A 294 -3.71 8.80 0.33
C LEU A 294 -2.61 9.31 1.26
N ALA A 295 -2.73 9.14 2.58
CA ALA A 295 -1.68 9.52 3.53
C ALA A 295 -0.34 8.86 3.18
N ALA A 296 -0.35 7.57 2.91
CA ALA A 296 0.83 6.82 2.51
C ALA A 296 1.49 7.42 1.26
N SER A 297 0.72 7.90 0.29
CA SER A 297 1.26 8.53 -0.93
C SER A 297 1.96 9.86 -0.65
N TRP A 298 1.47 10.69 0.30
CA TRP A 298 2.17 11.92 0.75
C TRP A 298 3.45 11.61 1.51
N LEU A 299 3.42 10.59 2.33
CA LEU A 299 4.54 10.17 3.15
C LEU A 299 5.59 9.38 2.37
N GLY A 300 5.28 8.96 1.13
CA GLY A 300 6.20 8.24 0.25
C GLY A 300 6.46 6.80 0.69
N TYR A 301 5.54 6.16 1.38
CA TYR A 301 5.70 4.82 1.94
C TYR A 301 5.96 3.73 0.91
N ALA A 302 5.35 3.83 -0.28
CA ALA A 302 5.59 2.85 -1.33
C ALA A 302 7.03 2.87 -1.87
N GLN A 303 7.78 3.95 -1.59
CA GLN A 303 9.18 4.09 -2.01
C GLN A 303 10.17 3.55 -0.99
N ASN A 304 9.75 3.38 0.25
CA ASN A 304 10.62 2.92 1.32
C ASN A 304 9.91 1.85 2.16
N PRO A 305 9.98 0.56 1.73
CA PRO A 305 9.39 -0.56 2.48
C PRO A 305 9.88 -0.64 3.92
N GLY A 306 11.09 -0.16 4.23
CA GLY A 306 11.63 -0.07 5.59
C GLY A 306 10.81 0.83 6.53
N PHE A 307 9.89 1.63 6.01
CA PHE A 307 9.01 2.45 6.86
C PHE A 307 8.06 1.62 7.73
N TYR A 308 7.61 0.46 7.25
CA TYR A 308 6.80 -0.46 8.05
C TYR A 308 7.60 -1.27 9.07
N GLU A 309 8.93 -1.31 8.90
CA GLU A 309 9.87 -1.96 9.80
C GLU A 309 10.39 -1.00 10.89
N GLN A 310 10.01 0.29 10.82
CA GLN A 310 10.41 1.27 11.83
C GLN A 310 9.78 0.94 13.20
N GLU A 311 10.55 1.27 14.23
CA GLU A 311 10.05 1.17 15.59
C GLU A 311 8.97 2.22 15.90
N PRO A 312 8.01 1.90 16.80
CA PRO A 312 7.10 2.92 17.33
C PRO A 312 7.88 4.13 17.92
N PRO A 313 7.34 5.37 17.80
CA PRO A 313 6.02 5.70 17.29
C PRO A 313 5.91 5.88 15.77
N LEU A 314 7.00 5.97 15.02
CA LEU A 314 6.96 6.34 13.61
C LEU A 314 6.23 5.31 12.74
N SER A 315 6.30 4.01 13.07
CA SER A 315 5.60 2.96 12.32
C SER A 315 4.08 3.11 12.29
N VAL A 316 3.49 3.85 13.24
CA VAL A 316 2.03 4.10 13.29
C VAL A 316 1.64 5.48 12.75
N PHE A 317 2.61 6.30 12.35
CA PHE A 317 2.34 7.63 11.80
C PHE A 317 1.39 7.63 10.59
N PRO A 318 1.43 6.65 9.65
CA PRO A 318 0.44 6.56 8.59
C PRO A 318 -1.00 6.36 9.07
N ALA A 319 -1.18 5.52 10.08
CA ALA A 319 -2.50 5.31 10.68
C ALA A 319 -3.02 6.60 11.33
N PHE A 320 -2.14 7.33 12.02
CA PHE A 320 -2.48 8.65 12.56
C PHE A 320 -2.82 9.64 11.44
N ALA A 321 -2.02 9.72 10.37
CA ALA A 321 -2.31 10.58 9.23
C ALA A 321 -3.66 10.23 8.58
N ALA A 322 -3.99 8.94 8.49
CA ALA A 322 -5.29 8.48 8.00
C ALA A 322 -6.45 8.94 8.89
N SER A 323 -6.27 8.94 10.22
CA SER A 323 -7.29 9.46 11.14
C SER A 323 -7.54 10.96 10.96
N LEU A 324 -6.50 11.74 10.67
CA LEU A 324 -6.67 13.15 10.32
C LEU A 324 -7.48 13.34 9.02
N GLY A 325 -7.26 12.47 8.02
CA GLY A 325 -8.08 12.46 6.80
C GLY A 325 -9.54 12.15 7.08
N ARG A 326 -9.82 11.21 8.00
CA ARG A 326 -11.16 10.91 8.47
C ARG A 326 -11.79 12.11 9.20
N GLU A 327 -11.05 12.79 10.09
CA GLU A 327 -11.49 14.00 10.77
C GLU A 327 -11.88 15.12 9.76
N ALA A 328 -11.13 15.27 8.67
CA ALA A 328 -11.43 16.25 7.64
C ALA A 328 -12.76 15.96 6.90
N VAL A 329 -13.17 14.70 6.82
CA VAL A 329 -14.40 14.26 6.16
C VAL A 329 -15.59 14.29 7.12
N GLU A 330 -15.42 13.72 8.32
CA GLU A 330 -16.50 13.45 9.28
C GLU A 330 -16.66 14.56 10.34
N GLY A 331 -15.67 15.45 10.49
CA GLY A 331 -15.72 16.57 11.42
C GLY A 331 -15.02 16.30 12.76
N ALA A 332 -15.13 17.29 13.67
CA ALA A 332 -14.38 17.30 14.94
C ALA A 332 -14.73 16.14 15.90
N ASP A 333 -15.97 15.65 15.85
CA ASP A 333 -16.42 14.54 16.69
C ASP A 333 -15.66 13.23 16.39
N ALA A 334 -15.24 13.04 15.13
CA ALA A 334 -14.46 11.88 14.71
C ALA A 334 -13.09 11.80 15.42
N ARG A 335 -12.50 12.95 15.78
CA ARG A 335 -11.26 12.99 16.58
C ARG A 335 -11.47 12.39 17.96
N ALA A 336 -12.46 12.92 18.70
CA ALA A 336 -12.76 12.47 20.06
C ALA A 336 -13.15 10.97 20.09
N GLU A 337 -13.96 10.54 19.12
CA GLU A 337 -14.33 9.13 18.96
C GLU A 337 -13.12 8.25 18.69
N THR A 338 -12.23 8.65 17.79
CA THR A 338 -11.01 7.90 17.46
C THR A 338 -10.10 7.78 18.67
N ILE A 339 -9.86 8.87 19.41
CA ILE A 339 -9.01 8.87 20.61
C ILE A 339 -9.63 7.96 21.68
N ARG A 340 -10.92 8.08 21.97
CA ARG A 340 -11.62 7.22 22.96
C ARG A 340 -11.51 5.75 22.61
N ARG A 341 -11.78 5.40 21.35
CA ARG A 341 -11.69 4.01 20.88
C ARG A 341 -10.28 3.45 21.07
N VAL A 342 -9.24 4.22 20.73
CA VAL A 342 -7.86 3.77 20.88
C VAL A 342 -7.46 3.70 22.35
N LEU A 343 -7.95 4.60 23.21
CA LEU A 343 -7.74 4.53 24.66
C LEU A 343 -8.27 3.20 25.26
N HIS A 344 -9.39 2.69 24.77
CA HIS A 344 -9.94 1.39 25.20
C HIS A 344 -9.08 0.18 24.82
N LEU A 345 -8.13 0.32 23.87
CA LEU A 345 -7.17 -0.73 23.55
C LEU A 345 -6.03 -0.82 24.59
N ILE A 346 -5.93 0.17 25.48
CA ILE A 346 -4.85 0.27 26.47
C ILE A 346 -5.43 -0.02 27.86
N PRO A 347 -5.05 -1.14 28.50
CA PRO A 347 -5.50 -1.48 29.84
C PRO A 347 -5.18 -0.39 30.87
N LEU A 348 -6.03 -0.22 31.87
CA LEU A 348 -5.79 0.71 32.98
C LEU A 348 -4.59 0.29 33.84
N SER A 349 -4.34 -1.01 33.92
CA SER A 349 -3.25 -1.65 34.66
C SER A 349 -2.05 -1.97 33.77
N ALA A 350 -1.80 -1.17 32.71
CA ALA A 350 -0.68 -1.42 31.81
C ALA A 350 0.64 -1.50 32.59
N GLN A 351 1.36 -2.60 32.35
CA GLN A 351 2.65 -2.88 32.96
C GLN A 351 3.77 -2.02 32.34
N SER A 352 5.01 -2.26 32.75
CA SER A 352 6.20 -1.59 32.20
C SER A 352 6.22 -1.66 30.67
N PRO A 353 6.72 -0.61 29.97
CA PRO A 353 6.80 -0.57 28.51
C PRO A 353 7.50 -1.76 27.86
N GLU A 354 8.45 -2.37 28.59
CA GLU A 354 9.20 -3.56 28.14
C GLU A 354 8.37 -4.85 28.11
N LEU A 355 7.21 -4.83 28.79
CA LEU A 355 6.26 -5.95 28.88
C LEU A 355 4.95 -5.65 28.15
N GLU A 356 4.81 -4.50 27.50
CA GLU A 356 3.59 -4.12 26.79
C GLU A 356 3.38 -5.00 25.53
N ASP A 357 2.15 -5.49 25.38
CA ASP A 357 1.69 -6.10 24.13
C ASP A 357 1.98 -5.15 22.95
N PRO A 358 2.51 -5.64 21.82
CA PRO A 358 2.73 -4.82 20.63
C PRO A 358 1.50 -4.01 20.18
N THR A 359 0.28 -4.49 20.44
CA THR A 359 -0.96 -3.76 20.17
C THR A 359 -1.09 -2.54 21.07
N VAL A 360 -0.79 -2.69 22.36
CA VAL A 360 -0.80 -1.61 23.35
C VAL A 360 0.25 -0.56 23.00
N LEU A 361 1.47 -0.99 22.66
CA LEU A 361 2.53 -0.09 22.24
C LEU A 361 2.15 0.72 21.00
N ARG A 362 1.53 0.08 20.01
CA ARG A 362 1.03 0.77 18.80
C ARG A 362 -0.10 1.75 19.12
N ALA A 363 -1.05 1.37 19.95
CA ALA A 363 -2.14 2.24 20.38
C ALA A 363 -1.61 3.48 21.12
N LYS A 364 -0.67 3.29 22.04
CA LYS A 364 0.02 4.36 22.77
C LYS A 364 0.79 5.29 21.83
N SER A 365 1.51 4.72 20.87
CA SER A 365 2.25 5.46 19.84
C SER A 365 1.34 6.27 18.92
N PHE A 366 0.15 5.74 18.61
CA PHE A 366 -0.86 6.46 17.86
C PHE A 366 -1.39 7.68 18.63
N LEU A 367 -1.74 7.50 19.91
CA LEU A 367 -2.20 8.57 20.78
C LEU A 367 -1.13 9.61 21.07
N PHE A 368 0.14 9.24 21.01
CA PHE A 368 1.27 10.14 21.16
C PHE A 368 1.23 11.32 20.17
N PHE A 369 0.83 11.10 18.93
CA PHE A 369 0.71 12.19 17.96
C PHE A 369 -0.42 13.16 18.30
N TYR A 370 -1.53 12.69 18.86
CA TYR A 370 -2.56 13.57 19.40
C TYR A 370 -2.08 14.35 20.62
N ALA A 371 -1.30 13.71 21.49
CA ALA A 371 -0.71 14.38 22.64
C ALA A 371 0.30 15.47 22.24
N LEU A 372 1.06 15.27 21.16
CA LEU A 372 1.91 16.32 20.58
C LEU A 372 1.07 17.51 20.07
N GLN A 373 -0.04 17.24 19.37
CA GLN A 373 -0.94 18.30 18.92
C GLN A 373 -1.57 19.07 20.08
N ASP A 374 -2.00 18.37 21.13
CA ASP A 374 -2.62 18.98 22.31
C ASP A 374 -1.64 19.84 23.10
N ARG A 375 -0.38 19.39 23.18
CA ARG A 375 0.66 20.09 23.95
C ARG A 375 1.21 21.31 23.23
N TYR A 376 1.50 21.17 21.94
CA TYR A 376 2.22 22.22 21.17
C TYR A 376 1.31 23.00 20.24
N GLY A 377 0.07 22.57 20.07
CA GLY A 377 -0.90 23.17 19.15
C GLY A 377 -0.76 22.68 17.70
N GLN A 378 -1.83 22.86 16.95
CA GLN A 378 -1.90 22.34 15.57
C GLN A 378 -0.89 23.00 14.63
N GLU A 379 -0.61 24.30 14.81
CA GLU A 379 0.29 25.04 13.92
C GLU A 379 1.74 24.56 14.09
N ALA A 380 2.23 24.49 15.34
CA ALA A 380 3.56 23.99 15.63
C ALA A 380 3.72 22.51 15.22
N PHE A 381 2.68 21.68 15.45
CA PHE A 381 2.65 20.29 14.99
C PHE A 381 2.81 20.22 13.47
N ARG A 382 2.01 20.99 12.73
CA ARG A 382 2.04 21.03 11.26
C ARG A 382 3.42 21.44 10.73
N SER A 383 3.98 22.50 11.29
CA SER A 383 5.29 23.01 10.89
C SER A 383 6.40 21.99 11.17
N ALA A 384 6.42 21.39 12.37
CA ALA A 384 7.38 20.36 12.74
C ALA A 384 7.31 19.12 11.83
N ILE A 385 6.09 18.62 11.54
CA ILE A 385 5.92 17.49 10.63
C ILE A 385 6.43 17.80 9.21
N ARG A 386 6.12 19.01 8.69
CA ARG A 386 6.65 19.43 7.38
C ARG A 386 8.17 19.49 7.38
N HIS A 387 8.76 20.03 8.45
CA HIS A 387 10.20 20.11 8.59
C HIS A 387 10.82 18.71 8.59
N MET A 388 10.33 17.82 9.44
CA MET A 388 10.75 16.42 9.52
C MET A 388 10.68 15.74 8.14
N LEU A 389 9.57 15.87 7.43
CA LEU A 389 9.38 15.25 6.10
C LEU A 389 10.25 15.90 5.02
N SER A 390 10.64 17.18 5.17
CA SER A 390 11.53 17.88 4.24
C SER A 390 12.98 17.45 4.37
N ALA A 391 13.42 17.07 5.55
CA ALA A 391 14.78 16.66 5.88
C ALA A 391 15.15 15.24 5.45
N ARG A 392 14.31 14.59 4.59
CA ARG A 392 14.47 13.20 4.17
C ARG A 392 15.91 12.80 3.93
N ARG A 393 16.37 11.83 4.71
CA ARG A 393 17.68 11.19 4.58
C ARG A 393 17.51 9.86 3.82
N GLU A 394 18.60 9.38 3.24
CA GLU A 394 18.64 8.08 2.53
C GLU A 394 18.23 6.88 3.42
N HIS A 395 18.33 7.03 4.73
CA HIS A 395 18.10 5.97 5.72
C HIS A 395 16.69 5.96 6.34
N GLY A 396 15.75 6.77 5.83
CA GLY A 396 14.40 6.89 6.40
C GLY A 396 14.30 7.95 7.50
N LEU A 397 13.17 7.96 8.22
CA LEU A 397 12.90 8.88 9.32
C LEU A 397 13.16 8.18 10.66
N GLU A 398 13.78 8.89 11.58
CA GLU A 398 14.03 8.42 12.94
C GLU A 398 13.24 9.27 13.97
N LEU A 399 13.04 8.72 15.17
CA LEU A 399 12.41 9.45 16.27
C LEU A 399 13.19 10.71 16.63
N SER A 400 14.50 10.69 16.48
CA SER A 400 15.39 11.84 16.63
C SER A 400 15.06 12.99 15.66
N ASP A 401 14.66 12.67 14.42
CA ASP A 401 14.27 13.68 13.43
C ASP A 401 12.96 14.37 13.84
N LEU A 402 12.00 13.59 14.39
CA LEU A 402 10.76 14.14 14.94
C LEU A 402 11.05 15.09 16.11
N ILE A 403 11.86 14.65 17.07
CA ILE A 403 12.24 15.45 18.23
C ILE A 403 12.90 16.76 17.78
N ALA A 404 13.93 16.68 16.93
CA ALA A 404 14.66 17.84 16.45
C ALA A 404 13.75 18.84 15.72
N ALA A 405 12.82 18.36 14.90
CA ALA A 405 11.87 19.21 14.20
C ALA A 405 10.94 19.96 15.15
N PHE A 406 10.43 19.27 16.19
CA PHE A 406 9.57 19.92 17.21
C PHE A 406 10.36 20.88 18.09
N GLU A 407 11.59 20.55 18.51
CA GLU A 407 12.46 21.45 19.30
C GLU A 407 12.83 22.72 18.53
N GLN A 408 13.09 22.58 17.23
CA GLN A 408 13.34 23.72 16.36
C GLN A 408 12.13 24.65 16.27
N GLU A 409 10.94 24.08 16.13
CA GLU A 409 9.69 24.85 15.96
C GLU A 409 9.23 25.49 17.27
N THR A 410 9.26 24.74 18.36
CA THR A 410 8.67 25.17 19.65
C THR A 410 9.65 25.86 20.58
N ARG A 411 10.96 25.73 20.36
CA ARG A 411 12.04 26.18 21.27
C ARG A 411 11.92 25.57 22.68
N GLN A 412 11.34 24.38 22.78
CA GLN A 412 11.15 23.65 24.05
C GLN A 412 11.89 22.32 24.00
N ASN A 413 12.21 21.76 25.17
CA ASN A 413 12.77 20.41 25.29
C ASN A 413 11.67 19.36 25.01
N VAL A 414 11.59 18.90 23.77
CA VAL A 414 10.61 17.90 23.32
C VAL A 414 11.07 16.49 23.66
N ALA A 415 12.38 16.25 23.72
CA ALA A 415 12.94 14.95 24.06
C ALA A 415 12.47 14.45 25.44
N GLU A 416 12.31 15.35 26.42
CA GLU A 416 11.79 15.01 27.73
C GLU A 416 10.33 14.56 27.67
N PHE A 417 9.49 15.27 26.94
CA PHE A 417 8.09 14.88 26.73
C PHE A 417 7.97 13.53 26.05
N VAL A 418 8.72 13.31 24.97
CA VAL A 418 8.74 12.03 24.23
C VAL A 418 9.16 10.89 25.15
N ARG A 419 10.23 11.07 25.93
CA ARG A 419 10.72 10.10 26.90
C ARG A 419 9.69 9.81 27.96
N GLY A 420 9.08 10.85 28.54
CA GLY A 420 8.03 10.74 29.55
C GLY A 420 6.82 10.00 29.03
N TRP A 421 6.41 10.25 27.78
CA TRP A 421 5.29 9.54 27.15
C TRP A 421 5.63 8.08 26.85
N MET A 422 6.73 7.81 26.17
CA MET A 422 7.06 6.47 25.67
C MET A 422 7.54 5.51 26.75
N LYS A 423 8.27 5.99 27.78
CA LYS A 423 8.83 5.14 28.85
C LYS A 423 7.91 4.90 30.05
N ARG A 424 6.86 5.71 30.23
CA ARG A 424 5.94 5.46 31.36
C ARG A 424 4.96 4.34 31.00
N PRO A 425 4.55 3.52 31.98
CA PRO A 425 3.47 2.55 31.78
C PRO A 425 2.13 3.25 31.46
N GLY A 426 1.33 2.67 30.58
CA GLY A 426 0.02 3.20 30.23
C GLY A 426 0.02 4.57 29.55
N ILE A 427 -1.06 5.31 29.70
CA ILE A 427 -1.29 6.65 29.17
C ILE A 427 -1.28 7.65 30.34
N PRO A 428 -0.73 8.88 30.19
CA PRO A 428 -0.83 9.93 31.19
C PRO A 428 -2.27 10.20 31.61
N ASP A 429 -2.49 10.30 32.93
CA ASP A 429 -3.86 10.41 33.49
C ASP A 429 -4.57 11.68 33.03
N ASP A 430 -3.84 12.78 32.89
CA ASP A 430 -4.35 14.05 32.36
C ASP A 430 -4.83 13.95 30.92
N PHE A 431 -4.13 13.17 30.08
CA PHE A 431 -4.57 12.90 28.71
C PHE A 431 -5.80 11.98 28.71
N ARG A 432 -5.77 10.91 29.50
CA ARG A 432 -6.89 9.97 29.61
C ARG A 432 -8.16 10.70 30.09
N THR A 433 -8.09 11.41 31.21
CA THR A 433 -9.21 12.17 31.78
C THR A 433 -9.81 13.15 30.78
N ARG A 434 -8.98 13.88 30.02
CA ARG A 434 -9.47 14.84 29.02
C ARG A 434 -10.41 14.21 27.98
N TYR A 435 -10.18 12.96 27.60
CA TYR A 435 -10.94 12.30 26.54
C TYR A 435 -11.99 11.32 27.06
N ASP A 436 -11.84 10.77 28.25
CA ASP A 436 -12.85 9.92 28.87
C ASP A 436 -14.00 10.76 29.46
N ASP A 437 -13.73 11.88 30.12
CA ASP A 437 -14.75 12.77 30.72
C ASP A 437 -15.62 13.49 29.67
N ALA A 438 -15.09 13.75 28.47
CA ALA A 438 -15.90 14.27 27.37
C ALA A 438 -17.01 13.32 26.93
N ALA A 439 -16.90 12.01 27.24
CA ALA A 439 -17.95 11.01 27.04
C ALA A 439 -19.07 11.13 28.08
N ALA A 440 -18.74 11.47 29.32
CA ALA A 440 -19.71 11.65 30.39
C ALA A 440 -20.55 12.94 30.20
N ALA A 441 -19.94 14.01 29.72
CA ALA A 441 -20.63 15.29 29.45
C ALA A 441 -21.55 15.23 28.23
N GLY A 442 -21.19 14.48 27.16
CA GLY A 442 -22.01 14.31 25.95
C GLY A 442 -23.20 13.35 26.11
N ALA A 443 -23.21 12.52 27.14
CA ALA A 443 -24.28 11.56 27.38
C ALA A 443 -25.50 12.13 28.16
N ASN A 444 -25.51 13.41 28.49
CA ASN A 444 -26.59 14.00 29.31
C ASN A 444 -27.27 15.26 28.74
N PRO A 445 -27.76 15.29 27.46
CA PRO A 445 -28.57 16.42 26.99
C PRO A 445 -30.09 16.20 27.11
N SER A 446 -30.61 15.15 27.79
CA SER A 446 -32.04 14.84 27.66
C SER A 446 -32.81 14.71 28.98
N LYS A 447 -32.40 15.29 30.12
CA LYS A 447 -33.15 15.24 31.36
C LYS A 447 -33.64 16.58 31.95
N GLU A 448 -33.36 17.71 31.29
CA GLU A 448 -33.80 19.02 31.86
C GLU A 448 -34.87 19.78 31.05
N SER A 449 -35.65 19.15 30.18
CA SER A 449 -36.78 19.83 29.52
C SER A 449 -38.11 19.10 29.71
N ARG A 450 -38.37 18.65 30.93
CA ARG A 450 -39.76 18.34 31.39
C ARG A 450 -39.90 18.65 32.89
N ARG A 451 -40.10 19.92 33.16
CA ARG A 451 -40.89 20.45 34.27
C ARG A 451 -41.60 21.73 33.88
#